data_1e1a03887e7ee16af590a148e0d7558a
#
_entry.id   1e1a03887e7ee16af590a148e0d7558a
#
_cell.length_a   1.000
_cell.length_b   1.000
_cell.length_c   1.000
_cell.angle_alpha   90.00
_cell.angle_beta   90.00
_cell.angle_gamma   90.00
#
_symmetry.space_group_name_H-M   'P 1'
#
loop_
_entity.id
_entity.type
_entity.pdbx_description
1 polymer ?
#
loop_
_entity_poly.entity_id
_entity_poly.type
_entity_poly.pdbx_seq_one_letter_code
_entity_poly.pdbx_strand_id
1 'polypeptide(L)'
;GRSAVWKAKENNMTFQKALHRVRMKISFLPDLLVYNLKVDADTKKLDELFTGSTIKHFTGRSLAVYPVAIPPLEEQKEIVRQVDKLFALADKVEEHYQKAWARVDALSQSVLAKAFRGELVPQDPDDEPAEKLLQRIQEEKEKMENELKNASRSARGTRRNGAKMQHTRPEEKQAGEP
;
A
#
# COMPACT_ATOMS: atom_id res chain seq x y z
N GLY A 1 18.60 -7.44 -23.39
CA GLY A 1 19.18 -8.57 -22.69
C GLY A 1 19.49 -8.24 -21.25
N ARG A 2 19.17 -9.14 -20.32
CA ARG A 2 19.58 -8.99 -18.92
C ARG A 2 20.94 -9.62 -18.74
N SER A 3 21.88 -8.90 -18.15
CA SER A 3 23.23 -9.38 -17.90
C SER A 3 23.68 -9.00 -16.49
N ALA A 4 24.56 -9.78 -15.90
CA ALA A 4 25.13 -9.53 -14.59
C ALA A 4 26.53 -10.14 -14.49
N VAL A 5 27.38 -9.58 -13.63
CA VAL A 5 28.67 -10.15 -13.28
C VAL A 5 28.49 -11.11 -12.12
N TRP A 6 28.92 -12.36 -12.29
CA TRP A 6 28.93 -13.35 -11.22
C TRP A 6 30.09 -13.12 -10.27
N LYS A 7 29.81 -12.63 -9.07
CA LYS A 7 30.82 -12.29 -8.04
C LYS A 7 30.88 -13.32 -6.89
N ALA A 8 29.99 -14.33 -6.91
CA ALA A 8 29.97 -15.34 -5.86
C ALA A 8 31.14 -16.33 -5.95
N LYS A 9 31.63 -16.78 -4.82
CA LYS A 9 32.74 -17.74 -4.69
C LYS A 9 32.31 -19.20 -4.74
N GLU A 10 31.04 -19.46 -4.98
CA GLU A 10 30.49 -20.82 -5.01
C GLU A 10 30.99 -21.61 -6.21
N ASN A 11 31.55 -22.76 -5.93
CA ASN A 11 31.98 -23.73 -6.93
C ASN A 11 30.79 -24.65 -7.30
N ASN A 12 30.80 -25.21 -8.51
CA ASN A 12 29.81 -26.17 -9.01
C ASN A 12 28.40 -25.62 -9.28
N MET A 13 28.29 -24.34 -9.59
CA MET A 13 27.02 -23.78 -10.04
C MET A 13 26.70 -24.21 -11.46
N THR A 14 25.50 -24.73 -11.65
CA THR A 14 24.91 -25.02 -12.94
C THR A 14 23.98 -23.89 -13.38
N PHE A 15 23.84 -23.68 -14.68
CA PHE A 15 22.95 -22.67 -15.24
C PHE A 15 22.12 -23.26 -16.38
N GLN A 16 20.94 -22.72 -16.56
CA GLN A 16 20.01 -23.16 -17.59
C GLN A 16 20.54 -22.81 -19.00
N LYS A 17 20.19 -23.62 -19.98
CA LYS A 17 20.61 -23.46 -21.39
C LYS A 17 20.23 -22.09 -22.01
N ALA A 18 19.21 -21.42 -21.46
CA ALA A 18 18.79 -20.09 -21.91
C ALA A 18 19.77 -18.98 -21.48
N LEU A 19 20.69 -19.26 -20.56
CA LEU A 19 21.70 -18.30 -20.12
C LEU A 19 23.02 -18.50 -20.87
N HIS A 20 23.69 -17.42 -21.19
CA HIS A 20 25.01 -17.45 -21.79
C HIS A 20 26.05 -17.07 -20.74
N ARG A 21 27.04 -17.93 -20.54
CA ARG A 21 28.18 -17.63 -19.69
C ARG A 21 29.35 -17.10 -20.57
N VAL A 22 29.74 -15.86 -20.31
CA VAL A 22 30.86 -15.18 -20.96
C VAL A 22 32.06 -15.20 -20.05
N ARG A 23 33.23 -15.56 -20.58
CA ARG A 23 34.52 -15.48 -19.90
C ARG A 23 35.45 -14.63 -20.74
N MET A 24 36.01 -13.61 -20.13
CA MET A 24 36.98 -12.72 -20.81
C MET A 24 38.28 -13.47 -21.02
N LYS A 25 38.84 -13.38 -22.23
CA LYS A 25 40.18 -13.91 -22.61
C LYS A 25 41.23 -12.83 -22.69
N ILE A 26 40.82 -11.57 -22.59
CA ILE A 26 41.65 -10.38 -22.68
C ILE A 26 41.45 -9.52 -21.44
N SER A 27 42.31 -8.53 -21.23
CA SER A 27 42.22 -7.56 -20.15
C SER A 27 41.00 -6.63 -20.35
N PHE A 28 39.78 -7.17 -20.16
CA PHE A 28 38.53 -6.46 -20.29
C PHE A 28 37.68 -6.72 -19.04
N LEU A 29 37.18 -5.64 -18.42
CA LEU A 29 36.39 -5.73 -17.22
C LEU A 29 34.97 -6.22 -17.52
N PRO A 30 34.49 -7.29 -16.88
CA PRO A 30 33.14 -7.83 -17.11
C PRO A 30 32.04 -6.82 -16.85
N ASP A 31 32.22 -5.94 -15.85
CA ASP A 31 31.24 -4.88 -15.50
C ASP A 31 31.03 -3.93 -16.69
N LEU A 32 32.09 -3.58 -17.43
CA LEU A 32 32.00 -2.73 -18.62
C LEU A 32 31.16 -3.40 -19.73
N LEU A 33 31.31 -4.73 -19.95
CA LEU A 33 30.44 -5.45 -20.88
C LEU A 33 28.98 -5.39 -20.46
N VAL A 34 28.69 -5.57 -19.16
CA VAL A 34 27.32 -5.47 -18.63
C VAL A 34 26.73 -4.08 -18.86
N TYR A 35 27.50 -3.03 -18.62
CA TYR A 35 27.09 -1.65 -18.87
C TYR A 35 26.80 -1.37 -20.34
N ASN A 36 27.69 -1.80 -21.24
CA ASN A 36 27.49 -1.67 -22.69
C ASN A 36 26.21 -2.40 -23.15
N LEU A 37 26.05 -3.66 -22.75
CA LEU A 37 24.85 -4.45 -23.09
C LEU A 37 23.56 -3.79 -22.54
N LYS A 38 23.63 -3.19 -21.38
CA LYS A 38 22.49 -2.47 -20.79
C LYS A 38 22.13 -1.24 -21.61
N VAL A 39 23.09 -0.39 -21.90
CA VAL A 39 22.91 0.82 -22.72
C VAL A 39 22.36 0.48 -24.09
N ASP A 40 22.97 -0.51 -24.78
CA ASP A 40 22.56 -0.91 -26.12
C ASP A 40 21.19 -1.60 -26.14
N ALA A 41 20.79 -2.26 -25.03
CA ALA A 41 19.43 -2.75 -24.87
C ALA A 41 18.42 -1.62 -24.70
N ASP A 42 18.72 -0.64 -23.86
CA ASP A 42 17.82 0.51 -23.57
C ASP A 42 17.71 1.44 -24.80
N THR A 43 18.80 1.60 -25.56
CA THR A 43 18.82 2.38 -26.83
C THR A 43 18.33 1.59 -28.05
N LYS A 44 17.89 0.34 -27.86
CA LYS A 44 17.42 -0.57 -28.92
C LYS A 44 18.48 -0.96 -29.97
N LYS A 45 19.73 -0.67 -29.77
CA LYS A 45 20.80 -1.10 -30.68
C LYS A 45 20.96 -2.62 -30.76
N LEU A 46 20.59 -3.35 -29.70
CA LEU A 46 20.57 -4.81 -29.71
C LEU A 46 19.43 -5.40 -30.55
N ASP A 47 18.44 -4.61 -30.97
CA ASP A 47 17.29 -5.12 -31.72
C ASP A 47 17.66 -5.77 -33.03
N GLU A 48 18.71 -5.33 -33.68
CA GLU A 48 19.24 -5.90 -34.92
C GLU A 48 19.92 -7.28 -34.73
N LEU A 49 20.35 -7.57 -33.50
CA LEU A 49 21.00 -8.81 -33.12
C LEU A 49 20.08 -9.85 -32.54
N PHE A 50 18.81 -9.46 -32.28
CA PHE A 50 17.79 -10.41 -31.80
C PHE A 50 17.27 -11.28 -32.93
N THR A 51 17.00 -12.53 -32.61
CA THR A 51 16.34 -13.50 -33.49
C THR A 51 14.96 -13.85 -32.93
N GLY A 52 14.02 -14.18 -33.82
CA GLY A 52 12.64 -14.56 -33.49
C GLY A 52 11.65 -13.42 -33.65
N SER A 53 10.48 -13.77 -34.20
CA SER A 53 9.40 -12.80 -34.48
C SER A 53 8.51 -12.52 -33.25
N THR A 54 8.18 -13.54 -32.49
CA THR A 54 7.27 -13.44 -31.33
C THR A 54 8.03 -13.24 -30.03
N ILE A 55 9.10 -14.00 -29.82
CA ILE A 55 9.97 -13.89 -28.65
C ILE A 55 11.37 -13.58 -29.15
N LYS A 56 11.87 -12.39 -28.83
CA LYS A 56 13.22 -11.95 -29.21
C LYS A 56 14.26 -12.70 -28.37
N HIS A 57 15.18 -13.40 -29.05
CA HIS A 57 16.28 -14.12 -28.41
C HIS A 57 17.62 -13.50 -28.78
N PHE A 58 18.44 -13.20 -27.77
CA PHE A 58 19.82 -12.86 -27.96
C PHE A 58 20.64 -14.14 -27.90
N THR A 59 20.99 -14.69 -29.07
CA THR A 59 21.63 -16.01 -29.17
C THR A 59 23.14 -15.92 -28.90
N GLY A 60 23.77 -17.06 -28.61
CA GLY A 60 25.25 -17.13 -28.49
C GLY A 60 25.97 -16.70 -29.76
N ARG A 61 25.37 -16.93 -30.95
CA ARG A 61 25.89 -16.45 -32.23
C ARG A 61 25.84 -14.92 -32.32
N SER A 62 24.71 -14.31 -31.91
CA SER A 62 24.54 -12.86 -31.85
C SER A 62 25.55 -12.24 -30.88
N LEU A 63 25.72 -12.86 -29.70
CA LEU A 63 26.69 -12.41 -28.71
C LEU A 63 28.14 -12.48 -29.23
N ALA A 64 28.48 -13.49 -30.04
CA ALA A 64 29.83 -13.66 -30.60
C ALA A 64 30.21 -12.56 -31.62
N VAL A 65 29.22 -11.95 -32.26
CA VAL A 65 29.42 -10.85 -33.24
C VAL A 65 29.10 -9.47 -32.69
N TYR A 66 28.73 -9.40 -31.40
CA TYR A 66 28.38 -8.15 -30.74
C TYR A 66 29.64 -7.24 -30.65
N PRO A 67 29.60 -6.05 -31.24
CA PRO A 67 30.73 -5.14 -31.23
C PRO A 67 30.85 -4.46 -29.87
N VAL A 68 32.05 -4.50 -29.27
CA VAL A 68 32.35 -3.82 -28.00
C VAL A 68 33.62 -2.98 -28.19
N ALA A 69 33.52 -1.71 -27.82
CA ALA A 69 34.71 -0.87 -27.72
C ALA A 69 35.55 -1.30 -26.50
N ILE A 70 36.85 -1.47 -26.72
CA ILE A 70 37.77 -1.91 -25.66
C ILE A 70 38.80 -0.79 -25.43
N PRO A 71 38.54 0.11 -24.47
CA PRO A 71 39.50 1.14 -24.12
C PRO A 71 40.69 0.55 -23.33
N PRO A 72 41.76 1.31 -23.13
CA PRO A 72 42.89 0.90 -22.28
C PRO A 72 42.39 0.50 -20.87
N LEU A 73 43.09 -0.41 -20.20
CA LEU A 73 42.65 -0.98 -18.93
C LEU A 73 42.41 0.08 -17.84
N GLU A 74 43.22 1.11 -17.78
CA GLU A 74 43.06 2.19 -16.79
C GLU A 74 41.81 3.02 -17.06
N GLU A 75 41.49 3.26 -18.32
CA GLU A 75 40.24 3.92 -18.70
C GLU A 75 39.02 3.04 -18.37
N GLN A 76 39.09 1.72 -18.60
CA GLN A 76 38.03 0.78 -18.19
C GLN A 76 37.76 0.87 -16.69
N LYS A 77 38.80 0.86 -15.86
CA LYS A 77 38.70 0.97 -14.41
C LYS A 77 38.03 2.28 -14.00
N GLU A 78 38.43 3.37 -14.63
CA GLU A 78 37.85 4.68 -14.32
C GLU A 78 36.40 4.78 -14.75
N ILE A 79 36.03 4.26 -15.91
CA ILE A 79 34.61 4.20 -16.33
C ILE A 79 33.79 3.41 -15.32
N VAL A 80 34.21 2.20 -14.94
CA VAL A 80 33.50 1.37 -13.97
C VAL A 80 33.38 2.10 -12.63
N ARG A 81 34.48 2.70 -12.15
CA ARG A 81 34.48 3.47 -10.90
C ARG A 81 33.46 4.63 -10.91
N GLN A 82 33.38 5.38 -12.01
CA GLN A 82 32.41 6.50 -12.13
C GLN A 82 30.99 6.01 -12.20
N VAL A 83 30.71 4.94 -12.93
CA VAL A 83 29.40 4.34 -13.05
C VAL A 83 28.94 3.80 -11.68
N ASP A 84 29.79 3.06 -10.97
CA ASP A 84 29.50 2.54 -9.63
C ASP A 84 29.21 3.66 -8.63
N LYS A 85 29.95 4.78 -8.71
CA LYS A 85 29.69 5.96 -7.88
C LYS A 85 28.30 6.58 -8.14
N LEU A 86 27.90 6.64 -9.42
CA LEU A 86 26.58 7.16 -9.79
C LEU A 86 25.46 6.21 -9.32
N PHE A 87 25.64 4.91 -9.44
CA PHE A 87 24.68 3.94 -8.91
C PHE A 87 24.56 4.04 -7.39
N ALA A 88 25.68 4.13 -6.67
CA ALA A 88 25.65 4.31 -5.22
C ALA A 88 24.94 5.62 -4.78
N LEU A 89 25.02 6.67 -5.61
CA LEU A 89 24.24 7.89 -5.37
C LEU A 89 22.75 7.66 -5.62
N ALA A 90 22.40 6.99 -6.72
CA ALA A 90 21.01 6.65 -7.02
C ALA A 90 20.37 5.79 -5.93
N ASP A 91 21.09 4.78 -5.42
CA ASP A 91 20.61 3.92 -4.32
C ASP A 91 20.34 4.74 -3.05
N LYS A 92 21.18 5.73 -2.73
CA LYS A 92 20.94 6.64 -1.59
C LYS A 92 19.69 7.50 -1.79
N VAL A 93 19.46 8.01 -3.00
CA VAL A 93 18.26 8.78 -3.32
C VAL A 93 17.03 7.93 -3.18
N GLU A 94 17.06 6.70 -3.69
CA GLU A 94 15.97 5.73 -3.55
C GLU A 94 15.69 5.41 -2.07
N GLU A 95 16.71 5.16 -1.26
CA GLU A 95 16.57 4.93 0.17
C GLU A 95 15.91 6.12 0.90
N HIS A 96 16.32 7.36 0.57
CA HIS A 96 15.73 8.56 1.12
C HIS A 96 14.25 8.70 0.70
N TYR A 97 13.95 8.42 -0.56
CA TYR A 97 12.58 8.43 -1.07
C TYR A 97 11.70 7.44 -0.32
N GLN A 98 12.13 6.20 -0.15
CA GLN A 98 11.37 5.17 0.57
C GLN A 98 11.13 5.56 2.04
N LYS A 99 12.14 6.12 2.72
CA LYS A 99 11.99 6.64 4.08
C LYS A 99 11.01 7.81 4.17
N ALA A 100 11.05 8.72 3.21
CA ALA A 100 10.12 9.85 3.15
C ALA A 100 8.69 9.37 2.89
N TRP A 101 8.51 8.45 1.96
CA TRP A 101 7.22 7.84 1.67
C TRP A 101 6.60 7.15 2.88
N ALA A 102 7.38 6.32 3.58
CA ALA A 102 6.93 5.66 4.81
C ALA A 102 6.48 6.65 5.90
N ARG A 103 7.16 7.82 6.02
CA ARG A 103 6.73 8.88 6.93
C ARG A 103 5.40 9.51 6.52
N VAL A 104 5.21 9.76 5.22
CA VAL A 104 3.95 10.30 4.68
C VAL A 104 2.80 9.33 4.90
N ASP A 105 3.02 8.05 4.64
CA ASP A 105 2.01 7.01 4.85
C ASP A 105 1.59 6.91 6.34
N ALA A 106 2.55 7.02 7.25
CA ALA A 106 2.29 7.02 8.69
C ALA A 106 1.67 8.34 9.23
N LEU A 107 1.66 9.42 8.41
CA LEU A 107 1.24 10.75 8.87
C LEU A 107 -0.24 10.76 9.28
N SER A 108 -1.11 10.14 8.50
CA SER A 108 -2.55 10.07 8.79
C SER A 108 -2.81 9.43 10.15
N GLN A 109 -2.13 8.32 10.45
CA GLN A 109 -2.24 7.63 11.74
C GLN A 109 -1.72 8.50 12.89
N SER A 110 -0.61 9.21 12.68
CA SER A 110 -0.03 10.11 13.66
C SER A 110 -0.95 11.30 13.98
N VAL A 111 -1.56 11.89 12.94
CA VAL A 111 -2.50 13.00 13.10
C VAL A 111 -3.74 12.54 13.86
N LEU A 112 -4.32 11.39 13.48
CA LEU A 112 -5.46 10.82 14.20
C LEU A 112 -5.12 10.51 15.66
N ALA A 113 -3.97 9.91 15.93
CA ALA A 113 -3.53 9.62 17.28
C ALA A 113 -3.39 10.90 18.12
N LYS A 114 -2.86 11.98 17.57
CA LYS A 114 -2.78 13.28 18.23
C LYS A 114 -4.17 13.90 18.46
N ALA A 115 -5.07 13.76 17.46
CA ALA A 115 -6.45 14.25 17.58
C ALA A 115 -7.16 13.59 18.77
N PHE A 116 -7.10 12.26 18.84
CA PHE A 116 -7.74 11.50 19.94
C PHE A 116 -7.10 11.76 21.31
N ARG A 117 -5.86 12.20 21.39
CA ARG A 117 -5.24 12.64 22.64
C ARG A 117 -5.48 14.11 22.97
N GLY A 118 -6.16 14.86 22.10
CA GLY A 118 -6.36 16.30 22.27
C GLY A 118 -5.11 17.14 22.08
N GLU A 119 -4.08 16.63 21.38
CA GLU A 119 -2.79 17.29 21.18
C GLU A 119 -2.70 18.10 19.88
N LEU A 120 -3.76 18.12 19.05
CA LEU A 120 -3.76 18.88 17.78
C LEU A 120 -3.96 20.36 17.96
N VAL A 121 -4.76 20.75 18.94
CA VAL A 121 -5.05 22.13 19.24
C VAL A 121 -4.71 22.36 20.70
N PRO A 122 -4.06 23.49 21.06
CA PRO A 122 -3.87 23.86 22.46
C PRO A 122 -5.24 23.89 23.15
N GLN A 123 -5.33 23.26 24.32
CA GLN A 123 -6.57 23.29 25.10
C GLN A 123 -6.77 24.73 25.62
N ASP A 124 -7.99 25.24 25.47
CA ASP A 124 -8.38 26.50 26.05
C ASP A 124 -8.59 26.29 27.55
N PRO A 125 -7.90 27.03 28.44
CA PRO A 125 -8.11 26.91 29.88
C PRO A 125 -9.51 27.31 30.33
N ASP A 126 -10.26 28.07 29.49
CA ASP A 126 -11.64 28.48 29.76
C ASP A 126 -12.68 27.46 29.24
N ASP A 127 -12.26 26.39 28.55
CA ASP A 127 -13.15 25.33 28.13
C ASP A 127 -13.77 24.58 29.30
N GLU A 128 -15.02 24.18 29.13
CA GLU A 128 -15.74 23.39 30.14
C GLU A 128 -15.05 22.03 30.36
N PRO A 129 -14.74 21.67 31.65
CA PRO A 129 -14.14 20.37 31.93
C PRO A 129 -14.97 19.19 31.40
N ALA A 130 -14.30 18.18 30.79
CA ALA A 130 -14.97 17.03 30.21
C ALA A 130 -15.91 16.30 31.18
N GLU A 131 -15.64 16.34 32.48
CA GLU A 131 -16.48 15.77 33.54
C GLU A 131 -17.86 16.39 33.58
N LYS A 132 -17.96 17.71 33.43
CA LYS A 132 -19.25 18.42 33.40
C LYS A 132 -20.06 18.09 32.14
N LEU A 133 -19.37 17.99 31.01
CA LEU A 133 -20.01 17.57 29.75
C LEU A 133 -20.56 16.14 29.86
N LEU A 134 -19.80 15.23 30.45
CA LEU A 134 -20.22 13.85 30.67
C LEU A 134 -21.40 13.74 31.62
N GLN A 135 -21.43 14.54 32.70
CA GLN A 135 -22.56 14.60 33.60
C GLN A 135 -23.82 15.05 32.88
N ARG A 136 -23.75 16.12 32.08
CA ARG A 136 -24.86 16.63 31.28
C ARG A 136 -25.41 15.59 30.30
N ILE A 137 -24.50 14.88 29.60
CA ILE A 137 -24.89 13.81 28.69
C ILE A 137 -25.59 12.67 29.43
N GLN A 138 -25.11 12.29 30.62
CA GLN A 138 -25.76 11.28 31.45
C GLN A 138 -27.17 11.71 31.91
N GLU A 139 -27.32 12.95 32.38
CA GLU A 139 -28.64 13.50 32.77
C GLU A 139 -29.64 13.55 31.61
N GLU A 140 -29.16 13.95 30.41
CA GLU A 140 -30.00 13.95 29.20
C GLU A 140 -30.43 12.53 28.81
N LYS A 141 -29.52 11.57 28.89
CA LYS A 141 -29.79 10.18 28.61
C LYS A 141 -30.83 9.58 29.60
N GLU A 142 -30.68 9.87 30.88
CA GLU A 142 -31.64 9.45 31.90
C GLU A 142 -33.04 10.08 31.70
N LYS A 143 -33.10 11.37 31.33
CA LYS A 143 -34.34 12.05 30.96
C LYS A 143 -35.01 11.37 29.77
N MET A 144 -34.29 11.12 28.70
CA MET A 144 -34.80 10.42 27.50
C MET A 144 -35.32 9.02 27.85
N GLU A 145 -34.58 8.25 28.66
CA GLU A 145 -35.02 6.93 29.08
C GLU A 145 -36.30 6.97 29.92
N ASN A 146 -36.40 7.96 30.81
CA ASN A 146 -37.61 8.13 31.65
C ASN A 146 -38.83 8.57 30.82
N GLU A 147 -38.61 9.45 29.83
CA GLU A 147 -39.68 9.84 28.89
C GLU A 147 -40.16 8.65 28.06
N LEU A 148 -39.25 7.82 27.55
CA LEU A 148 -39.60 6.61 26.81
C LEU A 148 -40.38 5.60 27.69
N LYS A 149 -39.92 5.42 28.94
CA LYS A 149 -40.63 4.56 29.90
C LYS A 149 -42.04 5.09 30.22
N ASN A 150 -42.19 6.39 30.39
CA ASN A 150 -43.49 7.02 30.66
C ASN A 150 -44.41 6.96 29.43
N ALA A 151 -43.88 7.20 28.21
CA ALA A 151 -44.66 7.05 26.99
C ALA A 151 -45.13 5.59 26.79
N SER A 152 -44.28 4.63 27.07
CA SER A 152 -44.61 3.20 26.95
C SER A 152 -45.65 2.76 28.02
N ARG A 153 -45.61 3.34 29.23
CA ARG A 153 -46.62 3.11 30.27
C ARG A 153 -47.97 3.74 29.92
N SER A 154 -47.98 4.96 29.39
CA SER A 154 -49.18 5.65 28.91
C SER A 154 -49.85 4.86 27.78
N ALA A 155 -49.08 4.39 26.79
CA ALA A 155 -49.62 3.58 25.70
C ALA A 155 -50.21 2.24 26.16
N ARG A 156 -49.65 1.60 27.21
CA ARG A 156 -50.21 0.39 27.83
C ARG A 156 -51.46 0.67 28.64
N GLY A 157 -51.53 1.84 29.31
CA GLY A 157 -52.71 2.27 30.04
C GLY A 157 -53.94 2.51 29.15
N THR A 158 -53.72 3.16 28.00
CA THR A 158 -54.78 3.44 27.01
C THR A 158 -55.33 2.15 26.38
N ARG A 159 -54.45 1.18 26.06
CA ARG A 159 -54.89 -0.15 25.55
C ARG A 159 -55.74 -0.94 26.58
N ARG A 160 -55.43 -0.83 27.88
CA ARG A 160 -56.14 -1.55 28.94
C ARG A 160 -57.50 -0.95 29.22
N ASN A 161 -57.70 0.37 29.09
CA ASN A 161 -59.03 1.03 29.24
C ASN A 161 -59.90 0.85 27.99
N GLY A 162 -59.32 0.82 26.79
CA GLY A 162 -60.05 0.52 25.55
C GLY A 162 -60.64 -0.90 25.50
N ALA A 163 -59.93 -1.88 26.08
CA ALA A 163 -60.43 -3.26 26.16
C ALA A 163 -61.56 -3.46 27.20
N LYS A 164 -61.65 -2.56 28.18
CA LYS A 164 -62.77 -2.65 29.22
C LYS A 164 -64.10 -2.06 28.73
N MET A 165 -64.09 -1.24 27.66
CA MET A 165 -65.30 -0.60 27.12
C MET A 165 -66.01 -1.44 26.03
N GLN A 166 -65.50 -2.55 25.60
CA GLN A 166 -66.06 -3.40 24.53
C GLN A 166 -66.92 -4.60 25.10
N HIS A 167 -67.14 -4.71 26.40
CA HIS A 167 -67.83 -5.87 27.00
C HIS A 167 -69.17 -5.53 27.67
N THR A 168 -69.87 -4.48 27.21
CA THR A 168 -71.27 -4.27 27.56
C THR A 168 -72.13 -4.48 26.33
N ARG A 169 -72.58 -5.71 26.15
CA ARG A 169 -73.57 -6.15 25.18
C ARG A 169 -74.96 -5.69 25.66
N PRO A 170 -75.82 -5.06 24.87
CA PRO A 170 -77.22 -4.82 25.21
C PRO A 170 -78.02 -6.09 25.05
N GLU A 171 -78.85 -6.41 26.09
CA GLU A 171 -79.88 -7.48 26.04
C GLU A 171 -80.96 -7.13 25.03
N GLU A 172 -81.20 -8.05 24.10
CA GLU A 172 -82.35 -8.07 23.22
C GLU A 172 -83.63 -8.42 24.03
N LYS A 173 -84.58 -7.52 24.11
CA LYS A 173 -85.97 -7.82 24.51
C LYS A 173 -86.73 -8.43 23.34
N GLN A 174 -87.06 -9.70 23.45
CA GLN A 174 -88.16 -10.31 22.69
C GLN A 174 -89.46 -9.68 23.04
N ALA A 175 -90.23 -9.24 22.06
CA ALA A 175 -91.68 -9.00 22.21
C ALA A 175 -92.40 -9.78 21.10
N GLY A 176 -93.34 -10.61 21.53
CA GLY A 176 -94.09 -11.57 20.75
C GLY A 176 -95.20 -10.97 19.91
N GLU A 177 -95.61 -11.83 19.05
CA GLU A 177 -96.76 -11.74 18.16
C GLU A 177 -98.09 -11.41 18.86
N PRO A 178 -99.15 -11.11 18.10
CA PRO A 178 -99.89 -12.10 17.34
C PRO A 178 -99.96 -11.87 15.82
#